data_340a3c4ea84ea8b4b2393e69c1966fac
#
_entry.id   340a3c4ea84ea8b4b2393e69c1966fac
#
_cell.length_a   1.000
_cell.length_b   1.000
_cell.length_c   1.000
_cell.angle_alpha   90.00
_cell.angle_beta   90.00
_cell.angle_gamma   90.00
#
_symmetry.space_group_name_H-M   'P 1'
#
loop_
_entity.id
_entity.type
_entity.pdbx_description
1 polymer ?
#
loop_
_entity_poly.entity_id
_entity_poly.type
_entity_poly.pdbx_seq_one_letter_code
_entity_poly.pdbx_strand_id
1 'polypeptide(L)'
;MKTYSFSGLNSFYTCPYAYYLHYIEKREEIDNAFNLYGSFVHEILEKYFKGELELFELADYYEEHFDEKVPLDFPPNAFVDLGQTYYDNGLAYLESFEGLDGYEVLGVELEFTIPIFDGYALHGFIDLLLKDPRGDIVIMDHKSKKKFTSKEEKEKYARQLFLYALYVHEHYGRWPKRIVFNTFRSQKYVKIQFTEEALQEALNWAKETIEAIESTTEWNACPSEFFCDHICGYRESCERKRGSDN
;
A
#
# COMPACT_ATOMS: atom_id res chain seq x y z
N MET A 1 -16.35 13.15 14.44
CA MET A 1 -15.23 12.19 14.51
C MET A 1 -14.25 12.55 13.41
N LYS A 2 -12.96 12.76 13.71
CA LYS A 2 -11.94 12.98 12.71
C LYS A 2 -11.52 11.65 12.09
N THR A 3 -11.31 11.63 10.78
CA THR A 3 -10.98 10.40 10.05
C THR A 3 -9.57 10.48 9.50
N TYR A 4 -8.80 9.42 9.73
CA TYR A 4 -7.44 9.24 9.22
C TYR A 4 -7.35 7.98 8.38
N SER A 5 -6.48 7.96 7.39
CA SER A 5 -6.09 6.74 6.68
C SER A 5 -4.71 6.28 7.13
N PHE A 6 -4.42 4.98 6.98
CA PHE A 6 -3.06 4.49 7.20
C PHE A 6 -2.04 5.24 6.33
N SER A 7 -2.37 5.48 5.06
CA SER A 7 -1.50 6.22 4.14
C SER A 7 -1.19 7.63 4.65
N GLY A 8 -2.20 8.34 5.20
CA GLY A 8 -2.01 9.65 5.80
C GLY A 8 -1.10 9.61 7.02
N LEU A 9 -1.34 8.68 7.95
CA LEU A 9 -0.49 8.50 9.13
C LEU A 9 0.95 8.15 8.73
N ASN A 10 1.12 7.25 7.75
CA ASN A 10 2.43 6.86 7.27
C ASN A 10 3.13 7.99 6.49
N SER A 11 2.39 8.85 5.78
CA SER A 11 2.93 10.06 5.14
C SER A 11 3.53 11.00 6.17
N PHE A 12 2.78 11.30 7.25
CA PHE A 12 3.30 12.13 8.35
C PHE A 12 4.52 11.50 9.01
N TYR A 13 4.46 10.21 9.32
CA TYR A 13 5.58 9.48 9.92
C TYR A 13 6.84 9.48 9.05
N THR A 14 6.67 9.47 7.72
CA THR A 14 7.77 9.46 6.76
C THR A 14 8.32 10.88 6.52
N CYS A 15 7.45 11.85 6.34
CA CYS A 15 7.81 13.25 6.10
C CYS A 15 6.62 14.15 6.50
N PRO A 16 6.66 14.79 7.69
CA PRO A 16 5.60 15.71 8.12
C PRO A 16 5.28 16.81 7.09
N TYR A 17 6.30 17.30 6.38
CA TYR A 17 6.07 18.31 5.35
C TYR A 17 5.30 17.78 4.12
N ALA A 18 5.52 16.54 3.71
CA ALA A 18 4.72 15.93 2.65
C ALA A 18 3.25 15.76 3.08
N TYR A 19 3.02 15.36 4.34
CA TYR A 19 1.69 15.33 4.91
C TYR A 19 1.01 16.71 4.87
N TYR A 20 1.73 17.76 5.27
CA TYR A 20 1.24 19.15 5.23
C TYR A 20 0.83 19.57 3.82
N LEU A 21 1.69 19.32 2.83
CA LEU A 21 1.40 19.65 1.43
C LEU A 21 0.12 18.97 0.94
N HIS A 22 -0.06 17.69 1.30
CA HIS A 22 -1.23 16.92 0.88
C HIS A 22 -2.51 17.30 1.64
N TYR A 23 -2.47 17.21 2.97
CA TYR A 23 -3.70 17.25 3.78
C TYR A 23 -4.10 18.65 4.20
N ILE A 24 -3.15 19.58 4.33
CA ILE A 24 -3.40 20.95 4.79
C ILE A 24 -3.44 21.92 3.62
N GLU A 25 -2.39 21.98 2.78
CA GLU A 25 -2.35 22.84 1.60
C GLU A 25 -3.20 22.33 0.44
N LYS A 26 -3.54 21.04 0.41
CA LYS A 26 -4.25 20.40 -0.72
C LYS A 26 -3.51 20.54 -2.05
N ARG A 27 -2.20 20.50 -2.00
CA ARG A 27 -1.35 20.59 -3.19
C ARG A 27 -1.48 19.31 -4.02
N GLU A 28 -1.57 19.45 -5.33
CA GLU A 28 -1.62 18.30 -6.24
C GLU A 28 -0.32 17.51 -6.21
N GLU A 29 -0.45 16.19 -6.19
CA GLU A 29 0.67 15.26 -6.32
C GLU A 29 0.94 14.98 -7.79
N ILE A 30 2.21 14.77 -8.13
CA ILE A 30 2.62 14.26 -9.42
C ILE A 30 2.96 12.78 -9.31
N ASP A 31 2.47 12.02 -10.26
CA ASP A 31 2.71 10.58 -10.33
C ASP A 31 4.19 10.25 -10.57
N ASN A 32 4.56 9.03 -10.26
CA ASN A 32 5.84 8.43 -10.64
C ASN A 32 5.61 7.02 -11.22
N ALA A 33 6.54 6.55 -12.03
CA ALA A 33 6.41 5.26 -12.71
C ALA A 33 6.19 4.08 -11.75
N PHE A 34 6.77 4.12 -10.54
CA PHE A 34 6.60 3.03 -9.57
C PHE A 34 5.17 2.93 -9.03
N ASN A 35 4.54 4.08 -8.76
CA ASN A 35 3.15 4.13 -8.30
C ASN A 35 2.20 3.70 -9.40
N LEU A 36 2.36 4.25 -10.61
CA LEU A 36 1.53 3.88 -11.77
C LEU A 36 1.61 2.38 -12.07
N TYR A 37 2.82 1.83 -12.09
CA TYR A 37 3.02 0.39 -12.25
C TYR A 37 2.31 -0.43 -11.16
N GLY A 38 2.48 -0.04 -9.89
CA GLY A 38 1.81 -0.71 -8.78
C GLY A 38 0.30 -0.68 -8.93
N SER A 39 -0.26 0.50 -9.18
CA SER A 39 -1.71 0.71 -9.36
C SER A 39 -2.25 -0.08 -10.55
N PHE A 40 -1.50 -0.18 -11.64
CA PHE A 40 -1.94 -0.94 -12.81
C PHE A 40 -2.03 -2.44 -12.53
N VAL A 41 -1.05 -3.03 -11.85
CA VAL A 41 -1.14 -4.46 -11.48
C VAL A 41 -2.27 -4.69 -10.45
N HIS A 42 -2.49 -3.76 -9.51
CA HIS A 42 -3.64 -3.81 -8.60
C HIS A 42 -4.96 -3.77 -9.38
N GLU A 43 -5.11 -2.87 -10.36
CA GLU A 43 -6.32 -2.79 -11.22
C GLU A 43 -6.61 -4.13 -11.92
N ILE A 44 -5.59 -4.80 -12.46
CA ILE A 44 -5.76 -6.09 -13.14
C ILE A 44 -6.24 -7.17 -12.16
N LEU A 45 -5.61 -7.25 -10.97
CA LEU A 45 -6.01 -8.21 -9.94
C LEU A 45 -7.42 -7.91 -9.41
N GLU A 46 -7.76 -6.63 -9.23
CA GLU A 46 -9.10 -6.20 -8.87
C GLU A 46 -10.15 -6.67 -9.89
N LYS A 47 -9.89 -6.42 -11.19
CA LYS A 47 -10.77 -6.86 -12.28
C LYS A 47 -10.94 -8.38 -12.31
N TYR A 48 -9.86 -9.12 -12.11
CA TYR A 48 -9.91 -10.59 -12.02
C TYR A 48 -10.79 -11.04 -10.86
N PHE A 49 -10.55 -10.54 -9.64
CA PHE A 49 -11.31 -10.96 -8.46
C PHE A 49 -12.76 -10.48 -8.47
N LYS A 50 -13.10 -9.46 -9.26
CA LYS A 50 -14.48 -9.03 -9.55
C LYS A 50 -15.13 -9.81 -10.68
N GLY A 51 -14.39 -10.68 -11.38
CA GLY A 51 -14.89 -11.44 -12.54
C GLY A 51 -15.07 -10.61 -13.81
N GLU A 52 -14.35 -9.50 -13.93
CA GLU A 52 -14.33 -8.64 -15.12
C GLU A 52 -13.27 -9.10 -16.13
N LEU A 53 -12.24 -9.83 -15.67
CA LEU A 53 -11.22 -10.48 -16.48
C LEU A 53 -11.11 -11.94 -16.07
N GLU A 54 -10.92 -12.81 -17.06
CA GLU A 54 -10.62 -14.21 -16.85
C GLU A 54 -9.11 -14.41 -16.64
N LEU A 55 -8.73 -15.53 -16.00
CA LEU A 55 -7.34 -15.82 -15.67
C LEU A 55 -6.39 -15.76 -16.89
N PHE A 56 -6.84 -16.25 -18.02
CA PHE A 56 -6.04 -16.30 -19.26
C PHE A 56 -5.95 -14.93 -19.97
N GLU A 57 -6.74 -13.93 -19.57
CA GLU A 57 -6.72 -12.58 -20.15
C GLU A 57 -5.76 -11.64 -19.44
N LEU A 58 -5.25 -11.98 -18.24
CA LEU A 58 -4.50 -11.07 -17.38
C LEU A 58 -3.21 -10.56 -18.04
N ALA A 59 -2.46 -11.46 -18.67
CA ALA A 59 -1.20 -11.13 -19.32
C ALA A 59 -1.44 -10.29 -20.59
N ASP A 60 -2.40 -10.69 -21.42
CA ASP A 60 -2.75 -9.96 -22.65
C ASP A 60 -3.23 -8.54 -22.31
N TYR A 61 -4.11 -8.40 -21.30
CA TYR A 61 -4.58 -7.11 -20.83
C TYR A 61 -3.43 -6.21 -20.32
N TYR A 62 -2.47 -6.80 -19.62
CA TYR A 62 -1.28 -6.08 -19.15
C TYR A 62 -0.43 -5.56 -20.31
N GLU A 63 -0.13 -6.42 -21.31
CA GLU A 63 0.67 -6.02 -22.48
C GLU A 63 -0.02 -4.93 -23.29
N GLU A 64 -1.33 -5.07 -23.53
CA GLU A 64 -2.11 -4.12 -24.34
C GLU A 64 -2.18 -2.71 -23.73
N HIS A 65 -2.23 -2.61 -22.38
CA HIS A 65 -2.49 -1.35 -21.70
C HIS A 65 -1.26 -0.77 -20.98
N PHE A 66 -0.12 -1.46 -20.96
CA PHE A 66 1.04 -1.04 -20.16
C PHE A 66 1.51 0.38 -20.47
N ASP A 67 1.72 0.70 -21.74
CA ASP A 67 2.24 2.02 -22.16
C ASP A 67 1.25 3.15 -21.83
N GLU A 68 -0.05 2.88 -21.89
CA GLU A 68 -1.09 3.85 -21.51
C GLU A 68 -1.13 4.06 -20.00
N LYS A 69 -1.04 2.98 -19.21
CA LYS A 69 -1.17 3.01 -17.76
C LYS A 69 0.11 3.43 -17.04
N VAL A 70 1.26 3.20 -17.64
CA VAL A 70 2.59 3.52 -17.10
C VAL A 70 3.38 4.38 -18.09
N PRO A 71 2.87 5.58 -18.44
CA PRO A 71 3.48 6.43 -19.45
C PRO A 71 4.77 7.15 -19.00
N LEU A 72 5.15 7.03 -17.72
CA LEU A 72 6.31 7.70 -17.15
C LEU A 72 7.54 6.79 -17.14
N ASP A 73 8.69 7.38 -17.46
CA ASP A 73 9.96 6.68 -17.39
C ASP A 73 10.37 6.36 -15.94
N PHE A 74 10.92 5.16 -15.74
CA PHE A 74 11.60 4.83 -14.51
C PHE A 74 12.94 5.56 -14.40
N PRO A 75 13.40 5.90 -13.18
CA PRO A 75 14.67 6.58 -13.04
C PRO A 75 15.82 5.74 -13.57
N PRO A 76 16.86 6.38 -14.14
CA PRO A 76 18.00 5.66 -14.70
C PRO A 76 18.74 4.86 -13.62
N ASN A 77 19.20 3.68 -13.97
CA ASN A 77 20.01 2.83 -13.12
C ASN A 77 21.24 2.36 -13.90
N ALA A 78 22.44 2.43 -13.28
CA ALA A 78 23.69 2.13 -13.94
C ALA A 78 23.86 0.65 -14.35
N PHE A 79 23.07 -0.26 -13.79
CA PHE A 79 23.26 -1.71 -13.92
C PHE A 79 22.14 -2.41 -14.69
N VAL A 80 20.93 -1.85 -14.67
CA VAL A 80 19.74 -2.48 -15.25
C VAL A 80 18.80 -1.44 -15.84
N ASP A 81 18.08 -1.81 -16.88
CA ASP A 81 16.90 -1.09 -17.32
C ASP A 81 15.77 -1.36 -16.33
N LEU A 82 15.41 -0.35 -15.53
CA LEU A 82 14.34 -0.49 -14.54
C LEU A 82 12.98 -0.61 -15.22
N GLY A 83 12.71 0.13 -16.29
CA GLY A 83 11.46 0.04 -17.02
C GLY A 83 11.20 -1.36 -17.52
N GLN A 84 12.17 -1.91 -18.28
CA GLN A 84 12.08 -3.30 -18.75
C GLN A 84 11.99 -4.31 -17.60
N THR A 85 12.77 -4.10 -16.52
CA THR A 85 12.72 -5.00 -15.35
C THR A 85 11.34 -5.01 -14.67
N TYR A 86 10.67 -3.86 -14.56
CA TYR A 86 9.34 -3.78 -13.97
C TYR A 86 8.29 -4.40 -14.88
N TYR A 87 8.37 -4.11 -16.18
CA TYR A 87 7.51 -4.72 -17.19
C TYR A 87 7.60 -6.24 -17.17
N ASP A 88 8.81 -6.80 -17.29
CA ASP A 88 9.02 -8.26 -17.30
C ASP A 88 8.55 -8.94 -16.01
N ASN A 89 8.76 -8.31 -14.84
CA ASN A 89 8.30 -8.89 -13.57
C ASN A 89 6.76 -8.89 -13.46
N GLY A 90 6.09 -7.86 -13.98
CA GLY A 90 4.62 -7.79 -13.99
C GLY A 90 4.03 -8.84 -14.93
N LEU A 91 4.54 -8.90 -16.14
CA LEU A 91 4.11 -9.87 -17.14
C LEU A 91 4.30 -11.31 -16.64
N ALA A 92 5.52 -11.67 -16.20
CA ALA A 92 5.82 -12.99 -15.68
C ALA A 92 4.95 -13.37 -14.45
N TYR A 93 4.58 -12.39 -13.61
CA TYR A 93 3.66 -12.64 -12.51
C TYR A 93 2.26 -12.98 -13.03
N LEU A 94 1.72 -12.22 -13.98
CA LEU A 94 0.36 -12.41 -14.49
C LEU A 94 0.25 -13.67 -15.35
N GLU A 95 1.27 -14.02 -16.12
CA GLU A 95 1.36 -15.27 -16.86
C GLU A 95 1.38 -16.52 -15.95
N SER A 96 2.03 -16.40 -14.78
CA SER A 96 2.16 -17.49 -13.82
C SER A 96 1.12 -17.50 -12.72
N PHE A 97 0.19 -16.54 -12.71
CA PHE A 97 -0.83 -16.43 -11.69
C PHE A 97 -1.90 -17.52 -11.88
N GLU A 98 -2.05 -18.39 -10.87
CA GLU A 98 -2.96 -19.53 -10.92
C GLU A 98 -4.29 -19.27 -10.18
N GLY A 99 -4.54 -18.01 -9.77
CA GLY A 99 -5.68 -17.69 -8.93
C GLY A 99 -5.48 -18.07 -7.47
N LEU A 100 -6.59 -18.20 -6.75
CA LEU A 100 -6.61 -18.58 -5.32
C LEU A 100 -7.61 -19.74 -5.11
N ASP A 101 -7.28 -20.90 -5.65
CA ASP A 101 -8.14 -22.07 -5.58
C ASP A 101 -8.52 -22.43 -4.14
N GLY A 102 -9.80 -22.68 -3.93
CA GLY A 102 -10.38 -23.05 -2.64
C GLY A 102 -10.58 -21.90 -1.66
N TYR A 103 -10.19 -20.68 -2.03
CA TYR A 103 -10.54 -19.50 -1.24
C TYR A 103 -11.88 -18.92 -1.70
N GLU A 104 -12.66 -18.43 -0.73
CA GLU A 104 -13.86 -17.63 -0.98
C GLU A 104 -13.48 -16.14 -0.90
N VAL A 105 -13.79 -15.36 -1.93
CA VAL A 105 -13.59 -13.91 -1.93
C VAL A 105 -14.72 -13.26 -1.14
N LEU A 106 -14.37 -12.59 -0.04
CA LEU A 106 -15.31 -11.87 0.82
C LEU A 106 -15.42 -10.39 0.47
N GLY A 107 -14.39 -9.83 -0.15
CA GLY A 107 -14.36 -8.44 -0.62
C GLY A 107 -13.12 -8.14 -1.44
N VAL A 108 -13.28 -7.24 -2.42
CA VAL A 108 -12.23 -6.73 -3.32
C VAL A 108 -12.28 -5.22 -3.26
N GLU A 109 -11.14 -4.56 -3.03
CA GLU A 109 -11.06 -3.10 -2.82
C GLU A 109 -12.14 -2.62 -1.84
N LEU A 110 -12.22 -3.35 -0.71
CA LEU A 110 -13.30 -3.18 0.24
C LEU A 110 -13.07 -1.92 1.08
N GLU A 111 -13.89 -0.89 0.80
CA GLU A 111 -13.87 0.36 1.53
C GLU A 111 -14.50 0.21 2.91
N PHE A 112 -13.85 0.79 3.92
CA PHE A 112 -14.38 0.82 5.27
C PHE A 112 -14.01 2.10 6.03
N THR A 113 -14.83 2.40 7.05
CA THR A 113 -14.52 3.42 8.06
C THR A 113 -14.97 2.89 9.40
N ILE A 114 -14.03 2.78 10.35
CA ILE A 114 -14.27 2.25 11.69
C ILE A 114 -13.75 3.19 12.77
N PRO A 115 -14.41 3.30 13.93
CA PRO A 115 -13.84 3.98 15.08
C PRO A 115 -12.60 3.23 15.58
N ILE A 116 -11.55 3.96 15.94
CA ILE A 116 -10.32 3.40 16.50
C ILE A 116 -10.01 3.90 17.91
N PHE A 117 -10.31 5.16 18.16
CA PHE A 117 -10.18 5.82 19.46
C PHE A 117 -11.34 6.79 19.65
N ASP A 118 -11.52 7.27 20.89
CA ASP A 118 -12.53 8.28 21.18
C ASP A 118 -12.31 9.55 20.34
N GLY A 119 -13.30 9.88 19.52
CA GLY A 119 -13.26 10.99 18.58
C GLY A 119 -12.56 10.73 17.24
N TYR A 120 -11.97 9.55 17.01
CA TYR A 120 -11.18 9.23 15.81
C TYR A 120 -11.64 7.97 15.09
N ALA A 121 -11.60 7.99 13.76
CA ALA A 121 -11.89 6.86 12.89
C ALA A 121 -10.72 6.55 11.94
N LEU A 122 -10.60 5.30 11.55
CA LEU A 122 -9.73 4.84 10.47
C LEU A 122 -10.56 4.57 9.24
N HIS A 123 -10.15 5.16 8.13
CA HIS A 123 -10.66 4.87 6.79
C HIS A 123 -9.61 4.12 5.99
N GLY A 124 -10.02 3.15 5.20
CA GLY A 124 -9.12 2.38 4.37
C GLY A 124 -9.83 1.52 3.35
N PHE A 125 -9.00 0.89 2.52
CA PHE A 125 -9.42 -0.10 1.53
C PHE A 125 -8.65 -1.38 1.79
N ILE A 126 -9.33 -2.52 1.80
CA ILE A 126 -8.71 -3.84 1.85
C ILE A 126 -8.65 -4.35 0.41
N ASP A 127 -7.45 -4.50 -0.15
CA ASP A 127 -7.28 -4.95 -1.52
C ASP A 127 -8.03 -6.26 -1.76
N LEU A 128 -7.85 -7.24 -0.85
CA LEU A 128 -8.53 -8.52 -0.96
C LEU A 128 -8.79 -9.14 0.42
N LEU A 129 -10.07 -9.36 0.73
CA LEU A 129 -10.51 -10.08 1.92
C LEU A 129 -10.98 -11.48 1.53
N LEU A 130 -10.42 -12.50 2.17
CA LEU A 130 -10.59 -13.90 1.79
C LEU A 130 -11.04 -14.75 2.98
N LYS A 131 -11.73 -15.85 2.66
CA LYS A 131 -11.90 -16.98 3.57
C LYS A 131 -11.17 -18.19 2.99
N ASP A 132 -10.26 -18.76 3.74
CA ASP A 132 -9.48 -19.91 3.31
C ASP A 132 -10.29 -21.22 3.38
N PRO A 133 -9.80 -22.34 2.81
CA PRO A 133 -10.52 -23.63 2.82
C PRO A 133 -10.84 -24.18 4.22
N ARG A 134 -10.19 -23.67 5.26
CA ARG A 134 -10.47 -24.03 6.66
C ARG A 134 -11.52 -23.13 7.30
N GLY A 135 -11.99 -22.12 6.57
CA GLY A 135 -12.92 -21.12 7.03
C GLY A 135 -12.27 -19.94 7.78
N ASP A 136 -10.95 -19.85 7.82
CA ASP A 136 -10.24 -18.74 8.45
C ASP A 136 -10.23 -17.49 7.55
N ILE A 137 -10.42 -16.31 8.15
CA ILE A 137 -10.36 -15.03 7.41
C ILE A 137 -8.88 -14.61 7.22
N VAL A 138 -8.58 -14.15 6.02
CA VAL A 138 -7.25 -13.68 5.59
C VAL A 138 -7.39 -12.30 4.96
N ILE A 139 -6.60 -11.34 5.42
CA ILE A 139 -6.45 -10.05 4.76
C ILE A 139 -5.23 -10.16 3.84
N MET A 140 -5.40 -9.86 2.56
CA MET A 140 -4.31 -9.83 1.60
C MET A 140 -4.15 -8.44 1.01
N ASP A 141 -2.92 -8.02 0.85
CA ASP A 141 -2.53 -6.74 0.27
C ASP A 141 -1.46 -6.99 -0.81
N HIS A 142 -1.63 -6.37 -1.95
CA HIS A 142 -0.74 -6.52 -3.09
C HIS A 142 0.39 -5.48 -3.01
N LYS A 143 1.63 -5.90 -3.21
CA LYS A 143 2.79 -5.00 -3.12
C LYS A 143 3.72 -5.14 -4.32
N SER A 144 4.02 -4.02 -4.97
CA SER A 144 4.99 -3.94 -6.07
C SER A 144 6.45 -4.07 -5.59
N LYS A 145 6.69 -4.97 -4.62
CA LYS A 145 8.02 -5.23 -4.04
C LYS A 145 8.53 -6.61 -4.45
N LYS A 146 9.87 -6.75 -4.57
CA LYS A 146 10.49 -8.07 -4.68
C LYS A 146 10.62 -8.76 -3.32
N LYS A 147 10.93 -7.99 -2.26
CA LYS A 147 11.07 -8.48 -0.88
C LYS A 147 11.01 -7.31 0.10
N PHE A 148 10.78 -7.60 1.35
CA PHE A 148 11.09 -6.70 2.45
C PHE A 148 12.58 -6.78 2.75
N THR A 149 13.25 -5.64 2.85
CA THR A 149 14.71 -5.54 2.99
C THR A 149 15.16 -5.75 4.43
N SER A 150 14.25 -5.50 5.38
CA SER A 150 14.49 -5.71 6.81
C SER A 150 13.22 -6.16 7.55
N LYS A 151 13.37 -6.57 8.80
CA LYS A 151 12.26 -6.91 9.69
C LYS A 151 11.42 -5.66 9.98
N GLU A 152 12.07 -4.55 10.25
CA GLU A 152 11.46 -3.25 10.57
C GLU A 152 10.60 -2.75 9.39
N GLU A 153 11.10 -2.88 8.17
CA GLU A 153 10.32 -2.55 6.97
C GLU A 153 9.06 -3.42 6.87
N LYS A 154 9.19 -4.72 7.07
CA LYS A 154 8.04 -5.64 7.05
C LYS A 154 7.02 -5.28 8.13
N GLU A 155 7.45 -4.96 9.33
CA GLU A 155 6.59 -4.54 10.45
C GLU A 155 5.89 -3.21 10.13
N LYS A 156 6.61 -2.25 9.53
CA LYS A 156 6.02 -0.98 9.09
C LYS A 156 4.85 -1.20 8.13
N TYR A 157 5.00 -2.07 7.13
CA TYR A 157 3.89 -2.39 6.21
C TYR A 157 2.79 -3.20 6.89
N ALA A 158 3.15 -4.12 7.79
CA ALA A 158 2.18 -4.96 8.48
C ALA A 158 1.23 -4.16 9.38
N ARG A 159 1.63 -3.01 9.93
CA ARG A 159 0.77 -2.11 10.72
C ARG A 159 -0.54 -1.79 10.02
N GLN A 160 -0.49 -1.55 8.69
CA GLN A 160 -1.69 -1.31 7.89
C GLN A 160 -2.71 -2.44 8.06
N LEU A 161 -2.28 -3.65 7.84
CA LEU A 161 -3.17 -4.81 7.83
C LEU A 161 -3.60 -5.23 9.24
N PHE A 162 -2.76 -4.98 10.25
CA PHE A 162 -3.19 -5.14 11.65
C PHE A 162 -4.28 -4.15 12.02
N LEU A 163 -4.20 -2.89 11.62
CA LEU A 163 -5.26 -1.91 11.82
C LEU A 163 -6.54 -2.30 11.04
N TYR A 164 -6.40 -2.83 9.84
CA TYR A 164 -7.53 -3.31 9.03
C TYR A 164 -8.22 -4.54 9.63
N ALA A 165 -7.53 -5.29 10.48
CA ALA A 165 -8.12 -6.40 11.24
C ALA A 165 -9.25 -5.96 12.17
N LEU A 166 -9.29 -4.69 12.59
CA LEU A 166 -10.40 -4.13 13.37
C LEU A 166 -11.72 -4.19 12.59
N TYR A 167 -11.70 -3.85 11.30
CA TYR A 167 -12.87 -3.99 10.44
C TYR A 167 -13.35 -5.44 10.37
N VAL A 168 -12.42 -6.37 10.19
CA VAL A 168 -12.74 -7.80 10.14
C VAL A 168 -13.38 -8.26 11.44
N HIS A 169 -12.84 -7.84 12.57
CA HIS A 169 -13.39 -8.19 13.89
C HIS A 169 -14.79 -7.59 14.11
N GLU A 170 -14.99 -6.32 13.76
CA GLU A 170 -16.26 -5.64 13.88
C GLU A 170 -17.34 -6.27 13.00
N HIS A 171 -16.99 -6.60 11.74
CA HIS A 171 -17.94 -7.07 10.75
C HIS A 171 -18.24 -8.58 10.85
N TYR A 172 -17.22 -9.40 11.16
CA TYR A 172 -17.32 -10.86 11.17
C TYR A 172 -17.32 -11.47 12.58
N GLY A 173 -17.17 -10.67 13.66
CA GLY A 173 -17.14 -11.11 15.05
C GLY A 173 -15.92 -11.97 15.41
N ARG A 174 -14.87 -11.96 14.59
CA ARG A 174 -13.63 -12.71 14.79
C ARG A 174 -12.43 -12.04 14.13
N TRP A 175 -11.25 -12.25 14.69
CA TRP A 175 -10.00 -11.77 14.12
C TRP A 175 -9.62 -12.55 12.84
N PRO A 176 -8.92 -11.92 11.88
CA PRO A 176 -8.30 -12.64 10.78
C PRO A 176 -7.26 -13.62 11.34
N LYS A 177 -7.11 -14.78 10.72
CA LYS A 177 -6.09 -15.76 11.14
C LYS A 177 -4.69 -15.30 10.80
N ARG A 178 -4.55 -14.61 9.69
CA ARG A 178 -3.28 -14.10 9.17
C ARG A 178 -3.50 -12.93 8.21
N ILE A 179 -2.45 -12.15 8.06
CA ILE A 179 -2.32 -11.14 7.02
C ILE A 179 -1.30 -11.64 6.00
N VAL A 180 -1.47 -11.27 4.74
CA VAL A 180 -0.65 -11.76 3.62
C VAL A 180 -0.26 -10.59 2.73
N PHE A 181 1.02 -10.46 2.43
CA PHE A 181 1.48 -9.62 1.34
C PHE A 181 1.71 -10.48 0.10
N ASN A 182 1.01 -10.16 -0.97
CA ASN A 182 1.33 -10.65 -2.30
C ASN A 182 2.40 -9.74 -2.91
N THR A 183 3.66 -10.18 -2.82
CA THR A 183 4.78 -9.46 -3.44
C THR A 183 4.92 -9.88 -4.90
N PHE A 184 4.06 -9.33 -5.76
CA PHE A 184 3.87 -9.83 -7.12
C PHE A 184 5.14 -9.76 -7.99
N ARG A 185 6.04 -8.80 -7.81
CA ARG A 185 7.32 -8.77 -8.55
C ARG A 185 8.27 -9.92 -8.22
N SER A 186 8.02 -10.70 -7.21
CA SER A 186 8.78 -11.90 -6.86
C SER A 186 7.92 -13.16 -6.83
N GLN A 187 6.63 -13.02 -7.16
CA GLN A 187 5.67 -14.14 -7.16
C GLN A 187 5.61 -14.86 -5.81
N LYS A 188 5.63 -14.08 -4.69
CA LYS A 188 5.67 -14.65 -3.34
C LYS A 188 4.57 -14.12 -2.45
N TYR A 189 4.06 -14.99 -1.60
CA TYR A 189 3.13 -14.67 -0.53
C TYR A 189 3.88 -14.64 0.81
N VAL A 190 4.02 -13.45 1.40
CA VAL A 190 4.60 -13.28 2.74
C VAL A 190 3.48 -13.34 3.76
N LYS A 191 3.38 -14.44 4.49
CA LYS A 191 2.33 -14.71 5.47
C LYS A 191 2.81 -14.30 6.87
N ILE A 192 1.97 -13.55 7.60
CA ILE A 192 2.19 -13.14 8.97
C ILE A 192 0.97 -13.59 9.78
N GLN A 193 1.20 -14.28 10.90
CA GLN A 193 0.12 -14.65 11.81
C GLN A 193 -0.42 -13.39 12.48
N PHE A 194 -1.74 -13.31 12.57
CA PHE A 194 -2.36 -12.25 13.37
C PHE A 194 -2.09 -12.51 14.86
N THR A 195 -1.73 -11.46 15.59
CA THR A 195 -1.67 -11.47 17.05
C THR A 195 -2.24 -10.17 17.60
N GLU A 196 -2.85 -10.24 18.78
CA GLU A 196 -3.41 -9.06 19.44
C GLU A 196 -2.32 -8.09 19.90
N GLU A 197 -1.13 -8.61 20.24
CA GLU A 197 0.04 -7.80 20.60
C GLU A 197 0.47 -6.91 19.43
N ALA A 198 0.59 -7.47 18.23
CA ALA A 198 0.96 -6.69 17.04
C ALA A 198 -0.13 -5.68 16.62
N LEU A 199 -1.39 -6.01 16.83
CA LEU A 199 -2.49 -5.05 16.69
C LEU A 199 -2.35 -3.91 17.70
N GLN A 200 -2.07 -4.22 18.96
CA GLN A 200 -1.91 -3.19 19.99
C GLN A 200 -0.72 -2.27 19.70
N GLU A 201 0.39 -2.81 19.21
CA GLU A 201 1.53 -2.02 18.74
C GLU A 201 1.15 -1.09 17.56
N ALA A 202 0.35 -1.59 16.60
CA ALA A 202 -0.14 -0.79 15.49
C ALA A 202 -1.10 0.32 15.95
N LEU A 203 -1.98 0.03 16.92
CA LEU A 203 -2.88 1.00 17.54
C LEU A 203 -2.11 2.08 18.33
N ASN A 204 -1.11 1.70 19.10
CA ASN A 204 -0.27 2.64 19.84
C ASN A 204 0.46 3.59 18.87
N TRP A 205 1.06 3.03 17.81
CA TRP A 205 1.70 3.83 16.76
C TRP A 205 0.71 4.80 16.10
N ALA A 206 -0.50 4.33 15.76
CA ALA A 206 -1.52 5.19 15.14
C ALA A 206 -1.94 6.33 16.10
N LYS A 207 -2.13 6.02 17.37
CA LYS A 207 -2.47 7.01 18.41
C LYS A 207 -1.38 8.06 18.56
N GLU A 208 -0.14 7.66 18.76
CA GLU A 208 1.02 8.56 18.89
C GLU A 208 1.17 9.43 17.64
N THR A 209 0.95 8.86 16.44
CA THR A 209 1.04 9.61 15.19
C THR A 209 -0.09 10.64 15.07
N ILE A 210 -1.32 10.28 15.44
CA ILE A 210 -2.45 11.22 15.47
C ILE A 210 -2.20 12.36 16.44
N GLU A 211 -1.75 12.05 17.68
CA GLU A 211 -1.42 13.05 18.69
C GLU A 211 -0.30 14.00 18.20
N ALA A 212 0.71 13.46 17.51
CA ALA A 212 1.76 14.26 16.90
C ALA A 212 1.23 15.17 15.79
N ILE A 213 0.35 14.68 14.90
CA ILE A 213 -0.29 15.49 13.85
C ILE A 213 -1.10 16.64 14.48
N GLU A 214 -1.92 16.32 15.50
CA GLU A 214 -2.82 17.29 16.13
C GLU A 214 -2.08 18.39 16.92
N SER A 215 -0.89 18.08 17.42
CA SER A 215 -0.05 19.02 18.18
C SER A 215 1.01 19.72 17.33
N THR A 216 1.21 19.30 16.08
CA THR A 216 2.25 19.88 15.23
C THR A 216 1.91 21.31 14.81
N THR A 217 2.83 22.22 15.07
CA THR A 217 2.80 23.62 14.62
C THR A 217 3.84 23.91 13.54
N GLU A 218 4.85 23.05 13.43
CA GLU A 218 5.93 23.17 12.45
C GLU A 218 6.07 21.86 11.65
N TRP A 219 6.04 21.98 10.34
CA TRP A 219 6.05 20.82 9.43
C TRP A 219 7.46 20.63 8.86
N ASN A 220 8.25 19.79 9.49
CA ASN A 220 9.63 19.55 9.07
C ASN A 220 9.70 18.55 7.92
N ALA A 221 10.54 18.85 6.92
CA ALA A 221 10.86 17.89 5.88
C ALA A 221 11.86 16.86 6.39
N CYS A 222 11.72 15.61 5.93
CA CYS A 222 12.67 14.52 6.18
C CYS A 222 13.29 14.13 4.83
N PRO A 223 14.32 14.86 4.35
CA PRO A 223 14.88 14.64 3.03
C PRO A 223 15.55 13.27 2.95
N SER A 224 15.28 12.59 1.83
CA SER A 224 15.90 11.33 1.45
C SER A 224 16.15 11.39 -0.05
N GLU A 225 17.39 11.32 -0.49
CA GLU A 225 17.79 11.57 -1.87
C GLU A 225 16.93 10.82 -2.88
N PHE A 226 16.91 9.48 -2.83
CA PHE A 226 16.13 8.69 -3.77
C PHE A 226 14.63 8.93 -3.65
N PHE A 227 14.10 8.96 -2.44
CA PHE A 227 12.67 9.14 -2.22
C PHE A 227 12.20 10.52 -2.71
N CYS A 228 12.91 11.58 -2.35
CA CYS A 228 12.56 12.93 -2.73
C CYS A 228 12.70 13.19 -4.24
N ASP A 229 13.64 12.52 -4.90
CA ASP A 229 13.90 12.75 -6.32
C ASP A 229 13.01 11.91 -7.24
N HIS A 230 12.57 10.73 -6.80
CA HIS A 230 11.92 9.76 -7.68
C HIS A 230 10.54 9.26 -7.21
N ILE A 231 10.26 9.31 -5.90
CA ILE A 231 9.04 8.71 -5.34
C ILE A 231 8.05 9.76 -4.87
N CYS A 232 8.54 10.83 -4.20
CA CYS A 232 7.68 11.83 -3.58
C CYS A 232 6.81 12.54 -4.63
N GLY A 233 5.49 12.58 -4.40
CA GLY A 233 4.54 13.29 -5.26
C GLY A 233 4.75 14.81 -5.32
N TYR A 234 5.56 15.36 -4.41
CA TYR A 234 5.90 16.80 -4.35
C TYR A 234 7.32 17.10 -4.79
N ARG A 235 8.01 16.15 -5.46
CA ARG A 235 9.42 16.27 -5.84
C ARG A 235 9.79 17.53 -6.65
N GLU A 236 8.86 18.06 -7.42
CA GLU A 236 9.06 19.27 -8.22
C GLU A 236 8.71 20.56 -7.47
N SER A 237 7.75 20.48 -6.55
CA SER A 237 7.20 21.63 -5.85
C SER A 237 7.65 21.77 -4.39
N CYS A 238 8.47 20.84 -3.88
CA CYS A 238 8.93 20.84 -2.50
C CYS A 238 10.07 21.85 -2.30
N GLU A 239 9.79 22.94 -1.60
CA GLU A 239 10.76 23.99 -1.28
C GLU A 239 11.84 23.57 -0.27
N ARG A 240 11.60 22.46 0.46
CA ARG A 240 12.48 21.93 1.52
C ARG A 240 13.22 20.66 1.12
N LYS A 241 13.19 20.31 -0.15
CA LYS A 241 13.80 19.08 -0.71
C LYS A 241 15.31 19.00 -0.47
N ARG A 242 16.01 20.12 -0.54
CA ARG A 242 17.42 20.26 -0.19
C ARG A 242 17.51 21.35 0.83
N GLY A 243 18.06 21.05 2.00
CA GLY A 243 18.33 22.09 2.96
C GLY A 243 18.96 23.26 2.22
N SER A 244 18.34 24.43 2.32
CA SER A 244 19.01 25.66 1.95
C SER A 244 20.23 25.75 2.86
N ASP A 245 21.38 25.35 2.35
CA ASP A 245 22.66 25.76 2.91
C ASP A 245 22.68 27.29 2.79
N ASN A 246 22.33 27.97 3.89
CA ASN A 246 22.68 29.34 4.21
C ASN A 246 23.54 29.35 5.45
#